data_e6abeefa1055cfc100e62d655bed426b
#
_entry.id   e6abeefa1055cfc100e62d655bed426b
#
_cell.length_a   1.000
_cell.length_b   1.000
_cell.length_c   1.000
_cell.angle_alpha   90.00
_cell.angle_beta   90.00
_cell.angle_gamma   90.00
#
_symmetry.space_group_name_H-M   'P 1'
#
loop_
_entity.id
_entity.type
_entity.pdbx_description
1 polymer ?
#
loop_
_entity_poly.entity_id
_entity_poly.type
_entity_poly.pdbx_seq_one_letter_code
_entity_poly.pdbx_strand_id
1 'polypeptide(L)'
;MLKLSRRNWNNVLIFAVLILMFVLYGIPQRLQQKMAPEHRLIPADSQLLMVGFASARLVKAGPQWQLQPATHNVDAAQLALAWQYSQLIPADAVPMQSRVPVAQASVQLVGETSPIIWLLYPGDDPANAAAQARYLLQQAGQSQFYQLSKQQAAQLFMLE
;
A
#
# COMPACT_ATOMS: atom_id res chain seq x y z
N MET A 1 46.35 33.67 -3.50
CA MET A 1 46.64 32.24 -3.55
C MET A 1 46.93 31.75 -2.13
N LEU A 2 46.06 30.95 -1.56
CA LEU A 2 46.21 30.34 -0.22
C LEU A 2 47.27 29.25 -0.32
N LYS A 3 48.47 29.48 0.19
CA LYS A 3 49.50 28.46 0.34
C LYS A 3 49.12 27.57 1.54
N LEU A 4 48.38 26.52 1.28
CA LEU A 4 48.07 25.49 2.27
C LEU A 4 49.37 24.73 2.61
N SER A 5 49.71 24.70 3.91
CA SER A 5 50.84 23.89 4.39
C SER A 5 50.54 22.39 4.15
N ARG A 6 51.58 21.55 4.01
CA ARG A 6 51.42 20.09 3.81
C ARG A 6 50.53 19.44 4.88
N ARG A 7 50.53 19.98 6.07
CA ARG A 7 49.75 19.50 7.21
C ARG A 7 48.24 19.84 7.02
N ASN A 8 47.93 20.99 6.48
CA ASN A 8 46.55 21.40 6.16
C ASN A 8 46.00 20.67 4.94
N TRP A 9 46.85 20.33 3.99
CA TRP A 9 46.49 19.55 2.80
C TRP A 9 45.98 18.15 3.18
N ASN A 10 46.65 17.51 4.18
CA ASN A 10 46.24 16.20 4.66
C ASN A 10 44.86 16.23 5.32
N ASN A 11 44.57 17.29 6.08
CA ASN A 11 43.23 17.48 6.68
C ASN A 11 42.15 17.71 5.63
N VAL A 12 42.44 18.53 4.62
CA VAL A 12 41.51 18.77 3.49
C VAL A 12 41.21 17.46 2.75
N LEU A 13 42.20 16.62 2.55
CA LEU A 13 42.02 15.33 1.87
C LEU A 13 41.18 14.37 2.69
N ILE A 14 41.39 14.32 4.02
CA ILE A 14 40.57 13.52 4.93
C ILE A 14 39.09 14.00 4.90
N PHE A 15 38.86 15.32 4.97
CA PHE A 15 37.51 15.87 4.89
C PHE A 15 36.85 15.61 3.54
N ALA A 16 37.60 15.71 2.45
CA ALA A 16 37.11 15.41 1.11
C ALA A 16 36.68 13.93 0.98
N VAL A 17 37.47 13.01 1.54
CA VAL A 17 37.15 11.57 1.56
C VAL A 17 35.91 11.30 2.43
N LEU A 18 35.79 11.94 3.61
CA LEU A 18 34.64 11.80 4.48
C LEU A 18 33.33 12.33 3.81
N ILE A 19 33.43 13.49 3.16
CA ILE A 19 32.29 14.05 2.39
C ILE A 19 31.92 13.12 1.24
N LEU A 20 32.92 12.60 0.52
CA LEU A 20 32.68 11.65 -0.58
C LEU A 20 32.03 10.37 -0.09
N MET A 21 32.51 9.81 1.04
CA MET A 21 31.88 8.65 1.67
C MET A 21 30.45 8.96 2.12
N PHE A 22 30.20 10.12 2.73
CA PHE A 22 28.87 10.52 3.15
C PHE A 22 27.91 10.67 1.96
N VAL A 23 28.38 11.21 0.84
CA VAL A 23 27.61 11.35 -0.40
C VAL A 23 27.34 9.98 -1.03
N LEU A 24 28.35 9.11 -1.10
CA LEU A 24 28.22 7.78 -1.73
C LEU A 24 27.37 6.81 -0.89
N TYR A 25 27.47 6.86 0.43
CA TYR A 25 26.75 5.92 1.32
C TYR A 25 25.47 6.50 1.93
N GLY A 26 25.41 7.80 2.17
CA GLY A 26 24.25 8.44 2.80
C GLY A 26 23.10 8.77 1.83
N ILE A 27 23.42 9.19 0.63
CA ILE A 27 22.41 9.55 -0.38
C ILE A 27 21.67 8.34 -0.96
N PRO A 28 22.36 7.23 -1.34
CA PRO A 28 21.66 6.06 -1.90
C PRO A 28 20.65 5.44 -0.95
N GLN A 29 20.93 5.37 0.35
CA GLN A 29 19.99 4.82 1.31
C GLN A 29 18.73 5.66 1.48
N ARG A 30 18.85 6.99 1.45
CA ARG A 30 17.70 7.89 1.53
C ARG A 30 16.87 7.90 0.24
N LEU A 31 17.53 7.74 -0.91
CA LEU A 31 16.85 7.59 -2.20
C LEU A 31 16.17 6.23 -2.32
N GLN A 32 16.79 5.15 -1.83
CA GLN A 32 16.17 3.83 -1.81
C GLN A 32 14.96 3.76 -0.85
N GLN A 33 14.98 4.47 0.27
CA GLN A 33 13.80 4.60 1.14
C GLN A 33 12.67 5.40 0.49
N LYS A 34 13.00 6.40 -0.35
CA LYS A 34 11.99 7.13 -1.14
C LYS A 34 11.53 6.37 -2.38
N MET A 35 12.32 5.41 -2.85
CA MET A 35 12.00 4.52 -3.98
C MET A 35 11.49 3.15 -3.52
N ALA A 36 11.31 2.91 -2.22
CA ALA A 36 10.54 1.74 -1.78
C ALA A 36 9.16 1.83 -2.46
N PRO A 37 8.76 0.84 -3.26
CA PRO A 37 7.48 0.90 -3.94
C PRO A 37 6.41 1.11 -2.88
N GLU A 38 5.72 2.25 -2.95
CA GLU A 38 4.55 2.48 -2.12
C GLU A 38 3.51 1.43 -2.54
N HIS A 39 3.40 0.37 -1.76
CA HIS A 39 2.37 -0.63 -1.99
C HIS A 39 1.03 0.00 -1.60
N ARG A 40 0.31 0.49 -2.59
CA ARG A 40 -1.02 1.07 -2.43
C ARG A 40 -2.06 0.20 -3.13
N LEU A 41 -3.28 0.25 -2.64
CA LEU A 41 -4.43 -0.37 -3.33
C LEU A 41 -4.63 0.21 -4.73
N ILE A 42 -4.42 1.52 -4.85
CA ILE A 42 -4.56 2.29 -6.08
C ILE A 42 -3.24 3.05 -6.31
N PRO A 43 -2.66 3.00 -7.51
CA PRO A 43 -1.48 3.79 -7.86
C PRO A 43 -1.70 5.28 -7.59
N ALA A 44 -0.64 5.98 -7.13
CA ALA A 44 -0.74 7.38 -6.68
C ALA A 44 -1.21 8.36 -7.77
N ASP A 45 -0.90 8.06 -9.02
CA ASP A 45 -1.22 8.84 -10.22
C ASP A 45 -2.53 8.42 -10.91
N SER A 46 -3.23 7.42 -10.35
CA SER A 46 -4.50 6.92 -10.87
C SER A 46 -5.68 7.49 -10.08
N GLN A 47 -6.78 7.74 -10.80
CA GLN A 47 -8.02 8.21 -10.18
C GLN A 47 -9.03 7.07 -10.07
N LEU A 48 -9.61 6.91 -8.90
CA LEU A 48 -10.67 5.95 -8.64
C LEU A 48 -11.96 6.39 -9.33
N LEU A 49 -12.57 5.49 -10.07
CA LEU A 49 -13.87 5.70 -10.72
C LEU A 49 -14.98 4.94 -10.00
N MET A 50 -14.74 3.67 -9.69
CA MET A 50 -15.73 2.79 -9.07
C MET A 50 -15.03 1.67 -8.29
N VAL A 51 -15.66 1.24 -7.20
CA VAL A 51 -15.32 -0.03 -6.51
C VAL A 51 -16.58 -0.88 -6.45
N GLY A 52 -16.53 -2.05 -7.07
CA GLY A 52 -17.62 -3.04 -7.03
C GLY A 52 -17.33 -4.09 -5.95
N PHE A 53 -18.31 -4.30 -5.07
CA PHE A 53 -18.33 -5.38 -4.07
C PHE A 53 -19.38 -6.43 -4.47
N ALA A 54 -19.45 -7.54 -3.74
CA ALA A 54 -20.42 -8.60 -4.02
C ALA A 54 -21.88 -8.11 -3.95
N SER A 55 -22.21 -7.23 -3.02
CA SER A 55 -23.58 -6.75 -2.74
C SER A 55 -23.79 -5.25 -2.98
N ALA A 56 -22.74 -4.51 -3.24
CA ALA A 56 -22.80 -3.06 -3.40
C ALA A 56 -21.73 -2.55 -4.36
N ARG A 57 -21.90 -1.32 -4.82
CA ARG A 57 -20.89 -0.62 -5.61
C ARG A 57 -20.74 0.82 -5.13
N LEU A 58 -19.51 1.24 -4.99
CA LEU A 58 -19.13 2.62 -4.72
C LEU A 58 -18.86 3.32 -6.04
N VAL A 59 -19.59 4.36 -6.37
CA VAL A 59 -19.50 5.06 -7.66
C VAL A 59 -19.28 6.54 -7.43
N LYS A 60 -18.44 7.15 -8.24
CA LYS A 60 -18.27 8.60 -8.26
C LYS A 60 -19.36 9.24 -9.12
N ALA A 61 -20.29 9.95 -8.49
CA ALA A 61 -21.37 10.68 -9.16
C ALA A 61 -21.09 12.19 -9.08
N GLY A 62 -20.47 12.73 -10.14
CA GLY A 62 -19.99 14.12 -10.15
C GLY A 62 -18.92 14.36 -9.09
N PRO A 63 -19.09 15.34 -8.18
CA PRO A 63 -18.13 15.61 -7.12
C PRO A 63 -18.28 14.70 -5.91
N GLN A 64 -19.35 13.91 -5.81
CA GLN A 64 -19.68 13.11 -4.64
C GLN A 64 -19.53 11.61 -4.89
N TRP A 65 -19.24 10.88 -3.82
CA TRP A 65 -19.25 9.42 -3.80
C TRP A 65 -20.61 8.90 -3.33
N GLN A 66 -21.09 7.86 -3.97
CA GLN A 66 -22.38 7.23 -3.64
C GLN A 66 -22.19 5.71 -3.57
N LEU A 67 -22.78 5.12 -2.54
CA LEU A 67 -22.88 3.67 -2.40
C LEU A 67 -24.23 3.21 -2.95
N GLN A 68 -24.23 2.18 -3.78
CA GLN A 68 -25.42 1.63 -4.42
C GLN A 68 -25.51 0.11 -4.16
N PRO A 69 -26.55 -0.39 -3.51
CA PRO A 69 -27.63 0.34 -2.83
C PRO A 69 -27.12 1.19 -1.65
N ALA A 70 -27.82 2.27 -1.35
CA ALA A 70 -27.47 3.14 -0.23
C ALA A 70 -27.63 2.38 1.09
N THR A 71 -26.56 2.32 1.88
CA THR A 71 -26.55 1.70 3.20
C THR A 71 -26.31 2.79 4.25
N HIS A 72 -27.18 2.92 5.20
CA HIS A 72 -27.15 4.01 6.20
C HIS A 72 -25.94 3.97 7.15
N ASN A 73 -25.27 2.83 7.24
CA ASN A 73 -24.16 2.63 8.19
C ASN A 73 -22.77 2.88 7.57
N VAL A 74 -22.68 3.17 6.27
CA VAL A 74 -21.40 3.34 5.58
C VAL A 74 -21.37 4.69 4.88
N ASP A 75 -20.38 5.51 5.25
CA ASP A 75 -20.11 6.76 4.56
C ASP A 75 -19.31 6.49 3.27
N ALA A 76 -19.97 6.73 2.12
CA ALA A 76 -19.36 6.52 0.80
C ALA A 76 -18.10 7.36 0.58
N ALA A 77 -18.02 8.57 1.13
CA ALA A 77 -16.83 9.42 1.00
C ALA A 77 -15.66 8.85 1.82
N GLN A 78 -15.92 8.41 3.04
CA GLN A 78 -14.92 7.76 3.90
C GLN A 78 -14.42 6.46 3.28
N LEU A 79 -15.31 5.65 2.70
CA LEU A 79 -14.94 4.43 2.02
C LEU A 79 -14.06 4.70 0.80
N ALA A 80 -14.38 5.72 0.01
CA ALA A 80 -13.57 6.14 -1.14
C ALA A 80 -12.17 6.59 -0.72
N LEU A 81 -12.07 7.37 0.35
CA LEU A 81 -10.78 7.80 0.91
C LEU A 81 -9.96 6.60 1.41
N ALA A 82 -10.61 5.64 2.07
CA ALA A 82 -9.93 4.43 2.51
C ALA A 82 -9.33 3.66 1.32
N TRP A 83 -10.06 3.49 0.22
CA TRP A 83 -9.55 2.84 -0.99
C TRP A 83 -8.40 3.63 -1.65
N GLN A 84 -8.49 4.95 -1.71
CA GLN A 84 -7.49 5.80 -2.38
C GLN A 84 -6.17 5.91 -1.60
N TYR A 85 -6.23 5.92 -0.28
CA TYR A 85 -5.07 6.26 0.55
C TYR A 85 -4.55 5.11 1.42
N SER A 86 -5.17 3.93 1.40
CA SER A 86 -4.67 2.78 2.14
C SER A 86 -3.32 2.33 1.63
N GLN A 87 -2.37 2.25 2.55
CA GLN A 87 -1.06 1.66 2.32
C GLN A 87 -1.09 0.18 2.66
N LEU A 88 -0.44 -0.62 1.83
CA LEU A 88 -0.37 -2.05 1.98
C LEU A 88 0.99 -2.44 2.57
N ILE A 89 0.97 -3.36 3.50
CA ILE A 89 2.16 -3.95 4.10
C ILE A 89 2.36 -5.33 3.46
N PRO A 90 3.48 -5.56 2.74
CA PRO A 90 3.75 -6.88 2.18
C PRO A 90 3.77 -7.95 3.27
N ALA A 91 3.24 -9.13 2.98
CA ALA A 91 3.33 -10.28 3.85
C ALA A 91 4.61 -11.06 3.54
N ASP A 92 5.46 -11.27 4.55
CA ASP A 92 6.78 -11.88 4.38
C ASP A 92 6.72 -13.37 4.06
N ALA A 93 5.75 -14.09 4.61
CA ALA A 93 5.55 -15.50 4.33
C ALA A 93 4.06 -15.86 4.43
N VAL A 94 3.51 -16.34 3.33
CA VAL A 94 2.14 -16.87 3.32
C VAL A 94 2.23 -18.36 3.05
N PRO A 95 1.74 -19.23 3.97
CA PRO A 95 1.70 -20.67 3.73
C PRO A 95 0.92 -20.96 2.46
N MET A 96 1.47 -21.81 1.60
CA MET A 96 0.80 -22.31 0.40
C MET A 96 -0.35 -23.27 0.77
N GLN A 97 -1.39 -22.75 1.39
CA GLN A 97 -2.63 -23.47 1.61
C GLN A 97 -3.66 -22.98 0.58
N SER A 98 -4.48 -23.93 0.10
CA SER A 98 -5.64 -23.56 -0.71
C SER A 98 -6.59 -22.71 0.14
N ARG A 99 -6.63 -21.41 -0.12
CA ARG A 99 -7.46 -20.47 0.62
C ARG A 99 -8.63 -20.04 -0.25
N VAL A 100 -9.80 -19.98 0.36
CA VAL A 100 -10.98 -19.43 -0.29
C VAL A 100 -11.10 -17.96 0.11
N PRO A 101 -11.24 -17.01 -0.83
CA PRO A 101 -11.44 -15.61 -0.50
C PRO A 101 -12.77 -15.43 0.22
N VAL A 102 -12.78 -14.65 1.29
CA VAL A 102 -13.99 -14.30 2.06
C VAL A 102 -14.69 -13.07 1.49
N ALA A 103 -13.97 -12.24 0.75
CA ALA A 103 -14.53 -11.08 0.05
C ALA A 103 -13.68 -10.78 -1.19
N GLN A 104 -14.29 -10.08 -2.14
CA GLN A 104 -13.59 -9.54 -3.29
C GLN A 104 -14.10 -8.14 -3.61
N ALA A 105 -13.21 -7.34 -4.19
CA ALA A 105 -13.53 -6.04 -4.72
C ALA A 105 -12.96 -5.85 -6.12
N SER A 106 -13.72 -5.22 -7.00
CA SER A 106 -13.33 -4.89 -8.35
C SER A 106 -13.18 -3.37 -8.45
N VAL A 107 -11.98 -2.91 -8.72
CA VAL A 107 -11.61 -1.49 -8.73
C VAL A 107 -11.46 -1.04 -10.17
N GLN A 108 -12.27 -0.08 -10.60
CA GLN A 108 -12.15 0.57 -11.90
C GLN A 108 -11.48 1.92 -11.74
N LEU A 109 -10.42 2.13 -12.51
CA LEU A 109 -9.67 3.39 -12.56
C LEU A 109 -10.02 4.17 -13.83
N VAL A 110 -9.86 5.48 -13.75
CA VAL A 110 -10.06 6.35 -14.91
C VAL A 110 -8.98 6.08 -15.95
N GLY A 111 -9.38 5.82 -17.20
CA GLY A 111 -8.47 5.54 -18.30
C GLY A 111 -8.03 4.08 -18.44
N GLU A 112 -8.34 3.22 -17.47
CA GLU A 112 -8.07 1.78 -17.56
C GLU A 112 -9.27 1.04 -18.13
N THR A 113 -9.00 0.11 -19.05
CA THR A 113 -10.06 -0.70 -19.68
C THR A 113 -10.44 -1.93 -18.88
N SER A 114 -9.55 -2.40 -18.02
CA SER A 114 -9.74 -3.60 -17.19
C SER A 114 -9.76 -3.25 -15.72
N PRO A 115 -10.72 -3.80 -14.94
CA PRO A 115 -10.75 -3.58 -13.51
C PRO A 115 -9.61 -4.34 -12.80
N ILE A 116 -9.09 -3.77 -11.73
CA ILE A 116 -8.20 -4.46 -10.80
C ILE A 116 -9.05 -5.23 -9.80
N ILE A 117 -8.81 -6.52 -9.66
CA ILE A 117 -9.56 -7.37 -8.73
C ILE A 117 -8.70 -7.63 -7.50
N TRP A 118 -9.25 -7.32 -6.34
CA TRP A 118 -8.66 -7.59 -5.05
C TRP A 118 -9.42 -8.70 -4.34
N LEU A 119 -8.68 -9.69 -3.82
CA LEU A 119 -9.20 -10.86 -3.12
C LEU A 119 -8.77 -10.79 -1.66
N LEU A 120 -9.71 -10.90 -0.76
CA LEU A 120 -9.48 -10.89 0.69
C LEU A 120 -9.59 -12.31 1.23
N TYR A 121 -8.57 -12.77 1.91
CA TYR A 121 -8.50 -14.08 2.52
C TYR A 121 -8.42 -13.98 4.04
N PRO A 122 -8.96 -14.94 4.79
CA PRO A 122 -8.73 -15.01 6.23
C PRO A 122 -7.24 -15.25 6.48
N GLY A 123 -6.67 -14.51 7.39
CA GLY A 123 -5.29 -14.68 7.84
C GLY A 123 -5.29 -15.56 9.08
N ASP A 124 -5.48 -16.86 8.90
CA ASP A 124 -5.40 -17.81 10.01
C ASP A 124 -3.93 -18.05 10.38
N ASP A 125 -3.55 -17.62 11.55
CA ASP A 125 -2.39 -18.11 12.24
C ASP A 125 -2.86 -19.03 13.37
N PRO A 126 -2.93 -20.35 13.15
CA PRO A 126 -3.41 -21.31 14.17
C PRO A 126 -2.49 -21.36 15.40
N ALA A 127 -1.26 -20.84 15.29
CA ALA A 127 -0.30 -20.83 16.39
C ALA A 127 -0.50 -19.62 17.33
N ASN A 128 -1.33 -18.65 16.98
CA ASN A 128 -1.44 -17.41 17.73
C ASN A 128 -2.90 -16.92 17.81
N ALA A 129 -3.73 -17.68 18.52
CA ALA A 129 -5.14 -17.32 18.77
C ALA A 129 -5.32 -15.97 19.50
N ALA A 130 -4.26 -15.40 20.06
CA ALA A 130 -4.22 -14.07 20.67
C ALA A 130 -3.72 -12.98 19.70
N ALA A 131 -3.17 -13.33 18.54
CA ALA A 131 -2.82 -12.35 17.54
C ALA A 131 -4.10 -11.82 16.89
N GLN A 132 -4.25 -10.51 16.89
CA GLN A 132 -5.34 -9.79 16.24
C GLN A 132 -5.63 -10.43 14.88
N ALA A 133 -6.88 -10.81 14.64
CA ALA A 133 -7.30 -11.42 13.38
C ALA A 133 -6.76 -10.57 12.21
N ARG A 134 -5.83 -11.16 11.48
CA ARG A 134 -5.23 -10.52 10.31
C ARG A 134 -5.92 -11.07 9.08
N TYR A 135 -6.03 -10.25 8.07
CA TYR A 135 -6.47 -10.67 6.77
C TYR A 135 -5.33 -10.58 5.78
N LEU A 136 -5.40 -11.38 4.75
CA LEU A 136 -4.46 -11.33 3.64
C LEU A 136 -5.19 -10.80 2.41
N LEU A 137 -4.58 -9.83 1.76
CA LEU A 137 -5.08 -9.24 0.53
C LEU A 137 -4.17 -9.61 -0.62
N GLN A 138 -4.74 -9.98 -1.75
CA GLN A 138 -4.01 -10.31 -2.97
C GLN A 138 -4.69 -9.66 -4.16
N GLN A 139 -3.90 -9.08 -5.04
CA GLN A 139 -4.40 -8.68 -6.35
C GLN A 139 -4.48 -9.92 -7.24
N ALA A 140 -5.61 -10.14 -7.90
CA ALA A 140 -5.79 -11.27 -8.80
C ALA A 140 -4.73 -11.25 -9.91
N GLY A 141 -4.11 -12.40 -10.14
CA GLY A 141 -3.02 -12.55 -11.09
C GLY A 141 -1.64 -12.17 -10.57
N GLN A 142 -1.51 -11.67 -9.34
CA GLN A 142 -0.23 -11.40 -8.68
C GLN A 142 0.05 -12.46 -7.62
N SER A 143 1.34 -12.77 -7.39
CA SER A 143 1.75 -13.70 -6.35
C SER A 143 1.95 -13.05 -4.98
N GLN A 144 2.00 -11.72 -4.93
CA GLN A 144 2.25 -10.97 -3.71
C GLN A 144 0.99 -10.90 -2.84
N PHE A 145 1.16 -11.19 -1.56
CA PHE A 145 0.15 -10.98 -0.52
C PHE A 145 0.50 -9.77 0.33
N TYR A 146 -0.53 -9.13 0.87
CA TYR A 146 -0.42 -8.00 1.78
C TYR A 146 -1.19 -8.31 3.06
N GLN A 147 -0.69 -7.79 4.19
CA GLN A 147 -1.36 -7.93 5.47
C GLN A 147 -2.30 -6.77 5.70
N LEU A 148 -3.52 -7.07 6.16
CA LEU A 148 -4.48 -6.09 6.64
C LEU A 148 -4.87 -6.42 8.09
N SER A 149 -5.06 -5.39 8.91
CA SER A 149 -5.70 -5.55 10.20
C SER A 149 -7.21 -5.84 10.02
N LYS A 150 -7.85 -6.43 11.03
CA LYS A 150 -9.29 -6.64 11.02
C LYS A 150 -10.06 -5.34 10.76
N GLN A 151 -9.63 -4.25 11.38
CA GLN A 151 -10.27 -2.94 11.22
C GLN A 151 -10.15 -2.41 9.79
N GLN A 152 -8.97 -2.52 9.16
CA GLN A 152 -8.77 -2.13 7.76
C GLN A 152 -9.60 -3.00 6.81
N ALA A 153 -9.64 -4.32 7.04
CA ALA A 153 -10.44 -5.22 6.22
C ALA A 153 -11.94 -4.91 6.34
N ALA A 154 -12.46 -4.67 7.55
CA ALA A 154 -13.83 -4.27 7.77
C ALA A 154 -14.16 -2.94 7.08
N GLN A 155 -13.28 -1.96 7.18
CA GLN A 155 -13.46 -0.66 6.54
C GLN A 155 -13.45 -0.74 5.01
N LEU A 156 -12.53 -1.50 4.41
CA LEU A 156 -12.38 -1.60 2.96
C LEU A 156 -13.45 -2.48 2.30
N PHE A 157 -13.84 -3.58 2.93
CA PHE A 157 -14.75 -4.58 2.37
C PHE A 157 -16.13 -4.59 3.01
N MET A 158 -16.43 -3.64 3.90
CA MET A 158 -17.71 -3.53 4.61
C MET A 158 -18.07 -4.85 5.31
N LEU A 159 -17.08 -5.50 5.93
CA LEU A 159 -17.32 -6.73 6.70
C LEU A 159 -18.00 -6.36 8.03
N GLU A 160 -19.04 -7.11 8.40
CA GLU A 160 -19.72 -7.02 9.71
C GLU A 160 -18.93 -7.70 10.82
#